data_2973e978c250f89cbadc03a7224ae32b
#
_entry.id   2973e978c250f89cbadc03a7224ae32b
#
_cell.length_a   1.000
_cell.length_b   1.000
_cell.length_c   1.000
_cell.angle_alpha   90.00
_cell.angle_beta   90.00
_cell.angle_gamma   90.00
#
_symmetry.space_group_name_H-M   'P 1'
#
loop_
_entity.id
_entity.type
_entity.pdbx_description
1 polymer ?
#
loop_
_entity_poly.entity_id
_entity_poly.type
_entity_poly.pdbx_seq_one_letter_code
_entity_poly.pdbx_strand_id
1 'polypeptide(L)'
;AAYLMHRGISPKVLRYCVGSGILYQTTRGSYRNCVFVGKDEHGVARCAFQRGCQGTFRGDVSGSQKQYGFLISAEDTECDTVDIYEAPIDGMSGATIRQYKHDRPWRSVHYLALGGLNHQPIDYFLAHHPAVKTAVLCFDRDEPGRNFAGTVAKKLTEKNLVVVDMPPAVGKDYNEYLVAAKKLISMER
;
A
#
# COMPACT_ATOMS: atom_id res chain seq x y z
N ALA A 1 -6.73 -9.83 -11.99
CA ALA A 1 -6.01 -10.74 -11.07
C ALA A 1 -4.65 -11.17 -11.65
N ALA A 2 -4.59 -11.72 -12.88
CA ALA A 2 -3.36 -12.29 -13.47
C ALA A 2 -2.15 -11.33 -13.42
N TYR A 3 -2.35 -10.06 -13.79
CA TYR A 3 -1.29 -9.04 -13.73
C TYR A 3 -0.65 -8.90 -12.33
N LEU A 4 -1.47 -8.76 -11.28
CA LEU A 4 -0.97 -8.61 -9.92
C LEU A 4 -0.36 -9.91 -9.37
N MET A 5 -0.88 -11.07 -9.77
CA MET A 5 -0.26 -12.35 -9.45
C MET A 5 1.12 -12.49 -10.10
N HIS A 6 1.26 -12.04 -11.36
CA HIS A 6 2.56 -11.99 -12.04
C HIS A 6 3.54 -11.04 -11.34
N ARG A 7 3.03 -9.96 -10.75
CA ARG A 7 3.79 -9.04 -9.89
C ARG A 7 4.10 -9.63 -8.49
N GLY A 8 3.77 -10.88 -8.25
CA GLY A 8 4.08 -11.60 -7.01
C GLY A 8 3.03 -11.48 -5.90
N ILE A 9 1.98 -10.67 -6.05
CA ILE A 9 0.95 -10.50 -5.03
C ILE A 9 0.24 -11.83 -4.76
N SER A 10 0.07 -12.18 -3.48
CA SER A 10 -0.54 -13.44 -3.09
C SER A 10 -2.03 -13.50 -3.41
N PRO A 11 -2.56 -14.70 -3.75
CA PRO A 11 -4.00 -14.87 -3.96
C PRO A 11 -4.85 -14.48 -2.74
N LYS A 12 -4.32 -14.62 -1.51
CA LYS A 12 -5.02 -14.27 -0.27
C LYS A 12 -5.21 -12.77 -0.15
N VAL A 13 -4.15 -11.98 -0.39
CA VAL A 13 -4.23 -10.51 -0.41
C VAL A 13 -5.15 -10.02 -1.53
N LEU A 14 -5.04 -10.61 -2.74
CA LEU A 14 -5.91 -10.26 -3.86
C LEU A 14 -7.40 -10.51 -3.55
N ARG A 15 -7.74 -11.70 -3.03
CA ARG A 15 -9.14 -12.02 -2.68
C ARG A 15 -9.70 -11.05 -1.65
N TYR A 16 -8.90 -10.68 -0.65
CA TYR A 16 -9.31 -9.69 0.34
C TYR A 16 -9.60 -8.34 -0.31
N CYS A 17 -8.68 -7.79 -1.11
CA CYS A 17 -8.85 -6.48 -1.72
C CYS A 17 -10.06 -6.42 -2.68
N VAL A 18 -10.31 -7.51 -3.43
CA VAL A 18 -11.48 -7.62 -4.30
C VAL A 18 -12.76 -7.74 -3.46
N GLY A 19 -12.78 -8.62 -2.46
CA GLY A 19 -13.94 -8.83 -1.59
C GLY A 19 -14.31 -7.60 -0.76
N SER A 20 -13.32 -6.79 -0.36
CA SER A 20 -13.53 -5.53 0.36
C SER A 20 -13.91 -4.36 -0.59
N GLY A 21 -13.98 -4.61 -1.90
CA GLY A 21 -14.33 -3.59 -2.89
C GLY A 21 -13.33 -2.43 -2.93
N ILE A 22 -12.04 -2.70 -2.71
CA ILE A 22 -10.96 -1.72 -2.84
C ILE A 22 -10.05 -1.99 -4.05
N LEU A 23 -10.30 -3.09 -4.77
CA LEU A 23 -9.56 -3.45 -5.97
C LEU A 23 -10.52 -3.93 -7.06
N TYR A 24 -10.44 -3.31 -8.22
CA TYR A 24 -11.23 -3.64 -9.41
C TYR A 24 -10.34 -3.79 -10.64
N GLN A 25 -10.91 -4.33 -11.70
CA GLN A 25 -10.34 -4.27 -13.04
C GLN A 25 -11.32 -3.54 -13.96
N THR A 26 -10.82 -2.57 -14.72
CA THR A 26 -11.57 -1.95 -15.81
C THR A 26 -11.03 -2.42 -17.15
N THR A 27 -11.93 -2.44 -18.15
CA THR A 27 -11.58 -2.73 -19.55
C THR A 27 -12.11 -1.62 -20.43
N ARG A 28 -11.26 -1.05 -21.27
CA ARG A 28 -11.64 -0.06 -22.26
C ARG A 28 -11.00 -0.44 -23.61
N GLY A 29 -11.82 -0.99 -24.51
CA GLY A 29 -11.30 -1.62 -25.73
C GLY A 29 -10.37 -2.80 -25.39
N SER A 30 -9.14 -2.79 -25.88
CA SER A 30 -8.10 -3.78 -25.59
C SER A 30 -7.34 -3.50 -24.27
N TYR A 31 -7.49 -2.32 -23.67
CA TYR A 31 -6.74 -1.92 -22.48
C TYR A 31 -7.43 -2.42 -21.20
N ARG A 32 -6.62 -2.94 -20.30
CA ARG A 32 -7.05 -3.39 -18.96
C ARG A 32 -6.26 -2.65 -17.91
N ASN A 33 -6.95 -2.11 -16.90
CA ASN A 33 -6.32 -1.43 -15.77
C ASN A 33 -6.75 -2.07 -14.46
N CYS A 34 -5.82 -2.22 -13.52
CA CYS A 34 -6.15 -2.37 -12.11
C CYS A 34 -6.56 -1.01 -11.56
N VAL A 35 -7.64 -0.99 -10.78
CA VAL A 35 -8.16 0.21 -10.12
C VAL A 35 -8.13 -0.03 -8.61
N PHE A 36 -7.38 0.78 -7.91
CA PHE A 36 -7.22 0.74 -6.46
C PHE A 36 -8.00 1.89 -5.85
N VAL A 37 -8.91 1.60 -4.94
CA VAL A 37 -9.89 2.55 -4.43
C VAL A 37 -9.56 2.99 -3.01
N GLY A 38 -9.50 4.30 -2.80
CA GLY A 38 -9.53 4.95 -1.50
C GLY A 38 -10.99 5.27 -1.12
N LYS A 39 -11.38 4.88 0.09
CA LYS A 39 -12.72 5.08 0.63
C LYS A 39 -12.69 6.02 1.82
N ASP A 40 -13.82 6.69 2.07
CA ASP A 40 -14.04 7.42 3.32
C ASP A 40 -14.45 6.48 4.47
N GLU A 41 -14.69 7.04 5.66
CA GLU A 41 -15.10 6.34 6.88
C GLU A 41 -16.47 5.66 6.75
N HIS A 42 -17.28 6.06 5.78
CA HIS A 42 -18.58 5.45 5.47
C HIS A 42 -18.48 4.37 4.39
N GLY A 43 -17.26 4.07 3.92
CA GLY A 43 -17.02 3.08 2.86
C GLY A 43 -17.33 3.57 1.46
N VAL A 44 -17.57 4.88 1.26
CA VAL A 44 -17.82 5.47 -0.04
C VAL A 44 -16.52 5.71 -0.79
N ALA A 45 -16.46 5.31 -2.06
CA ALA A 45 -15.29 5.54 -2.92
C ALA A 45 -15.10 7.04 -3.17
N ARG A 46 -13.94 7.58 -2.83
CA ARG A 46 -13.57 8.99 -2.97
C ARG A 46 -12.33 9.22 -3.82
N CYS A 47 -11.48 8.22 -3.95
CA CYS A 47 -10.28 8.27 -4.76
C CYS A 47 -10.09 6.94 -5.48
N ALA A 48 -9.51 6.97 -6.67
CA ALA A 48 -9.13 5.75 -7.36
C ALA A 48 -7.84 5.96 -8.16
N PHE A 49 -6.88 5.07 -7.95
CA PHE A 49 -5.61 5.00 -8.66
C PHE A 49 -5.69 3.93 -9.74
N GLN A 50 -5.16 4.20 -10.92
CA GLN A 50 -5.14 3.25 -12.03
C GLN A 50 -3.73 2.81 -12.37
N ARG A 51 -3.59 1.52 -12.66
CA ARG A 51 -2.37 0.94 -13.21
C ARG A 51 -2.71 0.05 -14.39
N GLY A 52 -2.12 0.36 -15.55
CA GLY A 52 -2.24 -0.47 -16.73
C GLY A 52 -1.71 -1.87 -16.49
N CYS A 53 -2.48 -2.88 -16.90
CA CYS A 53 -2.02 -4.27 -16.89
C CYS A 53 -1.00 -4.54 -18.01
N GLN A 54 -0.90 -3.61 -18.96
CA GLN A 54 0.04 -3.62 -20.07
C GLN A 54 0.67 -2.22 -20.17
N GLY A 55 1.96 -2.19 -20.51
CA GLY A 55 2.70 -0.92 -20.62
C GLY A 55 2.92 -0.20 -19.29
N THR A 56 3.12 1.10 -19.36
CA THR A 56 3.57 1.95 -18.23
C THR A 56 2.46 2.86 -17.68
N PHE A 57 1.23 2.76 -18.18
CA PHE A 57 0.13 3.65 -17.78
C PHE A 57 -0.09 3.62 -16.26
N ARG A 58 -0.12 4.81 -15.67
CA ARG A 58 -0.51 5.08 -14.29
C ARG A 58 -1.21 6.43 -14.22
N GLY A 59 -2.19 6.58 -13.35
CA GLY A 59 -2.91 7.84 -13.18
C GLY A 59 -4.06 7.69 -12.20
N ASP A 60 -4.72 8.78 -11.95
CA ASP A 60 -5.91 8.81 -11.11
C ASP A 60 -7.17 8.89 -11.96
N VAL A 61 -8.27 8.43 -11.41
CA VAL A 61 -9.58 8.66 -11.99
C VAL A 61 -9.96 10.12 -11.76
N SER A 62 -10.58 10.74 -12.76
CA SER A 62 -11.06 12.12 -12.65
C SER A 62 -12.02 12.28 -11.45
N GLY A 63 -11.88 13.36 -10.70
CA GLY A 63 -12.64 13.61 -9.48
C GLY A 63 -12.10 12.94 -8.22
N SER A 64 -10.98 12.22 -8.29
CA SER A 64 -10.33 11.65 -7.12
C SER A 64 -9.90 12.71 -6.11
N GLN A 65 -10.27 12.50 -4.84
CA GLN A 65 -9.90 13.36 -3.72
C GLN A 65 -8.64 12.80 -3.05
N LYS A 66 -7.57 13.57 -3.03
CA LYS A 66 -6.22 13.09 -2.69
C LYS A 66 -5.99 12.73 -1.24
N GLN A 67 -6.89 13.10 -0.33
CA GLN A 67 -6.80 12.72 1.08
C GLN A 67 -7.19 11.25 1.34
N TYR A 68 -7.80 10.57 0.37
CA TYR A 68 -8.22 9.17 0.55
C TYR A 68 -7.22 8.23 -0.10
N GLY A 69 -6.35 7.63 0.72
CA GLY A 69 -5.39 6.63 0.28
C GLY A 69 -6.03 5.25 0.04
N PHE A 70 -5.29 4.38 -0.65
CA PHE A 70 -5.64 2.96 -0.71
C PHE A 70 -5.30 2.29 0.61
N LEU A 71 -6.30 1.76 1.31
CA LEU A 71 -6.15 1.19 2.64
C LEU A 71 -6.53 -0.30 2.67
N ILE A 72 -5.60 -1.14 3.13
CA ILE A 72 -5.89 -2.48 3.63
C ILE A 72 -5.93 -2.38 5.15
N SER A 73 -7.11 -2.45 5.73
CA SER A 73 -7.28 -2.34 7.18
C SER A 73 -6.74 -3.56 7.93
N ALA A 74 -6.19 -3.33 9.11
CA ALA A 74 -5.92 -4.38 10.07
C ALA A 74 -7.19 -5.18 10.38
N GLU A 75 -7.03 -6.37 10.96
CA GLU A 75 -8.15 -7.19 11.42
C GLU A 75 -8.71 -6.66 12.73
N ASP A 76 -7.81 -6.22 13.61
CA ASP A 76 -8.13 -5.56 14.87
C ASP A 76 -8.37 -4.06 14.63
N THR A 77 -9.52 -3.55 15.07
CA THR A 77 -9.88 -2.12 14.99
C THR A 77 -9.03 -1.24 15.91
N GLU A 78 -8.50 -1.81 16.99
CA GLU A 78 -7.60 -1.14 17.94
C GLU A 78 -6.12 -1.30 17.57
N CYS A 79 -5.83 -1.71 16.35
CA CYS A 79 -4.46 -1.84 15.86
C CYS A 79 -3.71 -0.51 15.96
N ASP A 80 -2.56 -0.54 16.61
CA ASP A 80 -1.73 0.64 16.90
C ASP A 80 -0.67 0.96 15.84
N THR A 81 -0.61 0.18 14.76
CA THR A 81 0.47 0.26 13.77
C THR A 81 -0.04 0.41 12.33
N VAL A 82 0.57 1.32 11.59
CA VAL A 82 0.35 1.47 10.15
C VAL A 82 1.66 1.43 9.37
N ASP A 83 1.70 0.59 8.35
CA ASP A 83 2.76 0.57 7.33
C ASP A 83 2.32 1.49 6.17
N ILE A 84 3.15 2.48 5.81
CA ILE A 84 2.83 3.54 4.84
C ILE A 84 3.68 3.38 3.58
N TYR A 85 3.04 3.31 2.42
CA TYR A 85 3.65 3.06 1.12
C TYR A 85 3.36 4.17 0.12
N GLU A 86 4.20 4.32 -0.90
CA GLU A 86 3.95 5.28 -1.98
C GLU A 86 2.80 4.83 -2.87
N ALA A 87 2.80 3.59 -3.34
CA ALA A 87 1.83 3.08 -4.30
C ALA A 87 1.04 1.86 -3.78
N PRO A 88 -0.23 1.65 -4.26
CA PRO A 88 -1.06 0.52 -3.83
C PRO A 88 -0.42 -0.85 -4.04
N ILE A 89 0.34 -1.04 -5.13
CA ILE A 89 1.03 -2.33 -5.38
C ILE A 89 2.08 -2.60 -4.32
N ASP A 90 2.76 -1.56 -3.80
CA ASP A 90 3.76 -1.71 -2.75
C ASP A 90 3.11 -2.06 -1.41
N GLY A 91 1.97 -1.44 -1.08
CA GLY A 91 1.18 -1.85 0.09
C GLY A 91 0.72 -3.31 0.02
N MET A 92 0.23 -3.75 -1.14
CA MET A 92 -0.12 -5.16 -1.36
C MET A 92 1.10 -6.09 -1.31
N SER A 93 2.27 -5.60 -1.74
CA SER A 93 3.53 -6.34 -1.67
C SER A 93 3.99 -6.52 -0.23
N GLY A 94 3.95 -5.46 0.59
CA GLY A 94 4.23 -5.52 2.02
C GLY A 94 3.31 -6.51 2.75
N ALA A 95 2.00 -6.45 2.48
CA ALA A 95 1.02 -7.40 3.00
C ALA A 95 1.34 -8.85 2.59
N THR A 96 1.78 -9.06 1.35
CA THR A 96 2.19 -10.37 0.84
C THR A 96 3.47 -10.86 1.51
N ILE A 97 4.48 -10.00 1.69
CA ILE A 97 5.74 -10.34 2.41
C ILE A 97 5.42 -10.76 3.84
N ARG A 98 4.58 -9.99 4.55
CA ARG A 98 4.18 -10.32 5.93
C ARG A 98 3.44 -11.64 5.99
N GLN A 99 2.59 -11.97 5.02
CA GLN A 99 1.92 -13.27 4.94
C GLN A 99 2.92 -14.43 4.84
N TYR A 100 4.04 -14.28 4.14
CA TYR A 100 5.04 -15.35 4.01
C TYR A 100 5.96 -15.49 5.21
N LYS A 101 6.11 -14.47 6.03
CA LYS A 101 6.97 -14.52 7.23
C LYS A 101 6.38 -15.37 8.37
N HIS A 102 5.07 -15.66 8.34
CA HIS A 102 4.33 -16.55 9.26
C HIS A 102 4.44 -16.25 10.76
N ASP A 103 5.14 -15.21 11.17
CA ASP A 103 5.34 -14.84 12.57
C ASP A 103 4.09 -14.16 13.19
N ARG A 104 3.29 -13.53 12.35
CA ARG A 104 2.04 -12.85 12.74
C ARG A 104 0.99 -12.92 11.64
N PRO A 105 -0.31 -12.74 11.96
CA PRO A 105 -1.35 -12.56 10.94
C PRO A 105 -0.98 -11.42 9.99
N TRP A 106 -1.12 -11.65 8.69
CA TRP A 106 -0.72 -10.66 7.69
C TRP A 106 -1.51 -9.33 7.79
N ARG A 107 -2.70 -9.34 8.40
CA ARG A 107 -3.49 -8.14 8.72
C ARG A 107 -3.35 -7.71 10.19
N SER A 108 -2.21 -7.95 10.81
CA SER A 108 -1.90 -7.45 12.16
C SER A 108 -1.54 -5.97 12.18
N VAL A 109 -1.46 -5.30 11.03
CA VAL A 109 -1.23 -3.87 10.87
C VAL A 109 -2.09 -3.32 9.73
N HIS A 110 -2.28 -2.01 9.71
CA HIS A 110 -2.83 -1.31 8.56
C HIS A 110 -1.77 -1.13 7.47
N TYR A 111 -2.18 -1.17 6.18
CA TYR A 111 -1.33 -0.87 5.03
C TYR A 111 -1.97 0.29 4.28
N LEU A 112 -1.37 1.47 4.38
CA LEU A 112 -1.83 2.70 3.74
C LEU A 112 -0.93 3.03 2.55
N ALA A 113 -1.48 3.10 1.34
CA ALA A 113 -0.75 3.59 0.18
C ALA A 113 -1.29 4.95 -0.27
N LEU A 114 -0.38 5.90 -0.48
CA LEU A 114 -0.71 7.31 -0.66
C LEU A 114 -1.14 7.64 -2.10
N GLY A 115 -0.72 6.82 -3.09
CA GLY A 115 -0.90 7.09 -4.51
C GLY A 115 0.05 8.15 -5.06
N GLY A 116 1.25 8.25 -4.48
CA GLY A 116 2.33 9.19 -4.75
C GLY A 116 2.83 9.85 -3.47
N LEU A 117 3.80 10.76 -3.59
CA LEU A 117 4.41 11.45 -2.44
C LEU A 117 3.52 12.60 -1.94
N ASN A 118 2.42 12.24 -1.27
CA ASN A 118 1.42 13.15 -0.73
C ASN A 118 1.06 12.77 0.71
N HIS A 119 1.13 13.71 1.64
CA HIS A 119 0.87 13.47 3.06
C HIS A 119 -0.61 13.48 3.44
N GLN A 120 -1.50 14.01 2.60
CA GLN A 120 -2.93 14.15 2.94
C GLN A 120 -3.60 12.82 3.36
N PRO A 121 -3.33 11.66 2.71
CA PRO A 121 -3.89 10.40 3.18
C PRO A 121 -3.44 9.99 4.58
N ILE A 122 -2.22 10.37 4.98
CA ILE A 122 -1.71 10.10 6.33
C ILE A 122 -2.51 10.91 7.35
N ASP A 123 -2.70 12.20 7.09
CA ASP A 123 -3.45 13.08 7.98
C ASP A 123 -4.91 12.62 8.14
N TYR A 124 -5.56 12.28 7.03
CA TYR A 124 -6.92 11.74 7.05
C TYR A 124 -6.99 10.42 7.81
N PHE A 125 -6.10 9.48 7.51
CA PHE A 125 -6.06 8.17 8.17
C PHE A 125 -5.90 8.30 9.68
N LEU A 126 -4.94 9.09 10.16
CA LEU A 126 -4.69 9.27 11.59
C LEU A 126 -5.85 9.95 12.33
N ALA A 127 -6.57 10.85 11.66
CA ALA A 127 -7.77 11.49 12.23
C ALA A 127 -8.90 10.47 12.51
N HIS A 128 -8.95 9.36 11.74
CA HIS A 128 -10.00 8.34 11.85
C HIS A 128 -9.51 7.03 12.51
N HIS A 129 -8.22 6.96 12.88
CA HIS A 129 -7.62 5.79 13.57
C HIS A 129 -6.81 6.26 14.80
N PRO A 130 -7.48 6.76 15.86
CA PRO A 130 -6.81 7.34 17.04
C PRO A 130 -6.00 6.32 17.86
N ALA A 131 -6.25 5.03 17.69
CA ALA A 131 -5.48 3.95 18.32
C ALA A 131 -4.05 3.85 17.75
N VAL A 132 -3.79 4.37 16.55
CA VAL A 132 -2.48 4.27 15.87
C VAL A 132 -1.44 5.13 16.59
N LYS A 133 -0.35 4.49 17.01
CA LYS A 133 0.80 5.10 17.72
C LYS A 133 2.12 4.87 16.99
N THR A 134 2.16 3.91 16.07
CA THR A 134 3.37 3.56 15.33
C THR A 134 3.13 3.69 13.84
N ALA A 135 4.00 4.43 13.16
CA ALA A 135 4.02 4.55 11.71
C ALA A 135 5.33 3.97 11.15
N VAL A 136 5.23 2.99 10.26
CA VAL A 136 6.36 2.40 9.55
C VAL A 136 6.40 2.96 8.14
N LEU A 137 7.46 3.70 7.81
CA LEU A 137 7.62 4.37 6.53
C LEU A 137 8.30 3.41 5.53
N CYS A 138 7.49 2.88 4.61
CA CYS A 138 7.88 1.90 3.60
C CYS A 138 8.01 2.55 2.20
N PHE A 139 8.60 3.75 2.13
CA PHE A 139 8.74 4.48 0.87
C PHE A 139 9.90 3.95 0.01
N ASP A 140 9.84 4.29 -1.26
CA ASP A 140 10.86 3.91 -2.25
C ASP A 140 12.27 4.31 -1.82
N ARG A 141 13.28 3.56 -2.30
CA ARG A 141 14.70 3.84 -2.00
C ARG A 141 15.31 4.93 -2.86
N ASP A 142 14.57 5.50 -3.80
CA ASP A 142 15.05 6.62 -4.60
C ASP A 142 15.10 7.93 -3.79
N GLU A 143 15.79 8.92 -4.34
CA GLU A 143 15.99 10.21 -3.66
C GLU A 143 14.67 10.89 -3.27
N PRO A 144 13.63 10.99 -4.15
CA PRO A 144 12.35 11.57 -3.78
C PRO A 144 11.67 10.82 -2.61
N GLY A 145 11.67 9.49 -2.63
CA GLY A 145 11.10 8.66 -1.57
C GLY A 145 11.82 8.87 -0.23
N ARG A 146 13.15 8.96 -0.24
CA ARG A 146 13.95 9.19 0.99
C ARG A 146 13.74 10.60 1.55
N ASN A 147 13.69 11.62 0.71
CA ASN A 147 13.41 12.99 1.12
C ASN A 147 12.01 13.12 1.72
N PHE A 148 11.03 12.47 1.10
CA PHE A 148 9.65 12.43 1.60
C PHE A 148 9.56 11.68 2.94
N ALA A 149 10.27 10.55 3.09
CA ALA A 149 10.36 9.82 4.36
C ALA A 149 10.84 10.71 5.50
N GLY A 150 11.90 11.48 5.29
CA GLY A 150 12.41 12.43 6.28
C GLY A 150 11.39 13.50 6.67
N THR A 151 10.67 14.05 5.69
CA THR A 151 9.63 15.05 5.91
C THR A 151 8.46 14.48 6.72
N VAL A 152 7.99 13.27 6.35
CA VAL A 152 6.89 12.58 7.04
C VAL A 152 7.32 12.18 8.45
N ALA A 153 8.54 11.65 8.62
CA ALA A 153 9.06 11.25 9.92
C ALA A 153 9.04 12.42 10.91
N LYS A 154 9.56 13.59 10.50
CA LYS A 154 9.52 14.80 11.35
C LYS A 154 8.10 15.16 11.77
N LYS A 155 7.18 15.25 10.80
CA LYS A 155 5.77 15.59 11.03
C LYS A 155 5.08 14.63 12.01
N LEU A 156 5.33 13.31 11.86
CA LEU A 156 4.68 12.31 12.72
C LEU A 156 5.29 12.25 14.12
N THR A 157 6.59 12.47 14.26
CA THR A 157 7.26 12.59 15.56
C THR A 157 6.74 13.81 16.33
N GLU A 158 6.50 14.94 15.66
CA GLU A 158 5.87 16.13 16.24
C GLU A 158 4.43 15.85 16.74
N LYS A 159 3.76 14.85 16.17
CA LYS A 159 2.45 14.34 16.62
C LYS A 159 2.56 13.22 17.68
N ASN A 160 3.74 12.98 18.25
CA ASN A 160 4.04 11.94 19.23
C ASN A 160 3.83 10.50 18.76
N LEU A 161 3.94 10.22 17.45
CA LEU A 161 3.98 8.84 16.96
C LEU A 161 5.41 8.30 17.03
N VAL A 162 5.51 7.01 17.29
CA VAL A 162 6.73 6.24 17.04
C VAL A 162 6.88 6.07 15.53
N VAL A 163 8.03 6.46 14.99
CA VAL A 163 8.29 6.38 13.54
C VAL A 163 9.44 5.43 13.28
N VAL A 164 9.22 4.45 12.40
CA VAL A 164 10.22 3.50 11.94
C VAL A 164 10.43 3.71 10.44
N ASP A 165 11.64 4.05 10.01
CA ASP A 165 11.96 4.12 8.58
C ASP A 165 12.40 2.73 8.09
N MET A 166 11.61 2.13 7.20
CA MET A 166 11.82 0.78 6.69
C MET A 166 11.69 0.75 5.16
N PRO A 167 12.68 1.29 4.43
CA PRO A 167 12.70 1.16 2.97
C PRO A 167 12.85 -0.32 2.57
N PRO A 168 12.51 -0.70 1.32
CA PRO A 168 12.67 -2.07 0.85
C PRO A 168 14.12 -2.54 0.99
N ALA A 169 14.35 -3.76 1.48
CA ALA A 169 15.70 -4.29 1.72
C ALA A 169 16.49 -4.48 0.41
N VAL A 170 15.77 -4.80 -0.69
CA VAL A 170 16.33 -5.02 -2.04
C VAL A 170 15.42 -4.35 -3.06
N GLY A 171 16.01 -3.82 -4.12
CA GLY A 171 15.28 -3.14 -5.19
C GLY A 171 14.96 -1.69 -4.85
N LYS A 172 14.18 -1.06 -5.72
CA LYS A 172 13.75 0.32 -5.57
C LYS A 172 12.52 0.42 -4.67
N ASP A 173 11.53 -0.44 -4.89
CA ASP A 173 10.22 -0.43 -4.24
C ASP A 173 9.90 -1.78 -3.58
N TYR A 174 8.81 -1.84 -2.83
CA TYR A 174 8.38 -3.06 -2.13
C TYR A 174 7.92 -4.17 -3.09
N ASN A 175 7.51 -3.84 -4.30
CA ASN A 175 7.15 -4.85 -5.27
C ASN A 175 8.41 -5.55 -5.86
N GLU A 176 9.47 -4.79 -6.15
CA GLU A 176 10.76 -5.37 -6.54
C GLU A 176 11.33 -6.25 -5.41
N TYR A 177 11.23 -5.79 -4.17
CA TYR A 177 11.63 -6.58 -3.00
C TYR A 177 10.85 -7.90 -2.91
N LEU A 178 9.52 -7.88 -3.06
CA LEU A 178 8.70 -9.09 -3.06
C LEU A 178 9.11 -10.07 -4.15
N VAL A 179 9.33 -9.58 -5.38
CA VAL A 179 9.73 -10.42 -6.52
C VAL A 179 11.10 -11.07 -6.28
N ALA A 180 12.07 -10.31 -5.74
CA ALA A 180 13.38 -10.83 -5.38
C ALA A 180 13.30 -11.89 -4.28
N ALA A 181 12.54 -11.64 -3.21
CA ALA A 181 12.36 -12.58 -2.10
C ALA A 181 11.73 -13.90 -2.57
N LYS A 182 10.76 -13.84 -3.46
CA LYS A 182 10.14 -15.06 -4.04
C LYS A 182 11.10 -15.88 -4.88
N LYS A 183 11.99 -15.26 -5.64
CA LYS A 183 13.01 -15.97 -6.41
C LYS A 183 13.95 -16.76 -5.49
N LEU A 184 14.38 -16.17 -4.38
CA LEU A 184 15.24 -16.85 -3.41
C LEU A 184 14.55 -18.10 -2.81
N ILE A 185 13.30 -17.96 -2.36
CA ILE A 185 12.51 -19.08 -1.81
C ILE A 185 12.30 -20.20 -2.84
N SER A 186 12.19 -19.87 -4.13
CA SER A 186 12.02 -20.88 -5.19
C SER A 186 13.32 -21.60 -5.57
N MET A 187 14.49 -21.04 -5.24
CA MET A 187 15.79 -21.64 -5.52
C MET A 187 16.27 -22.57 -4.38
N GLU A 188 15.68 -22.44 -3.18
CA GLU A 188 15.99 -23.26 -2.00
C GLU A 188 15.13 -24.54 -1.89
N ARG A 189 14.22 -24.76 -2.83
CA ARG A 189 13.34 -25.94 -2.94
C ARG A 189 13.74 -26.83 -4.11
#